data_a44f329f78daec7cfba45e70a0db6024
#
_entry.id   a44f329f78daec7cfba45e70a0db6024
#
_cell.length_a   1.000
_cell.length_b   1.000
_cell.length_c   1.000
_cell.angle_alpha   90.00
_cell.angle_beta   90.00
_cell.angle_gamma   90.00
#
_symmetry.space_group_name_H-M   'P 1'
#
loop_
_entity.id
_entity.type
_entity.pdbx_description
1 polymer ?
#
loop_
_entity_poly.entity_id
_entity_poly.type
_entity_poly.pdbx_seq_one_letter_code
_entity_poly.pdbx_strand_id
1 'polypeptide(L)'
;MCRLSGIVTDPGAPPLPLSTLLTDPPFSLAYQSYRPTRMPDGAVNVDGAGIAWYADDAPEPLRYGTDKPIWGDANLPFLAPRIRAGVQLAAVRWASPGIPFGNAYVAPFLHGSLAAVHNGYLRSFRHRPGRELLSRLPDDLFAAYHAASDSLAIFLTIVHRLRDDPDGGLALAVGDGVAEVAELARAHGVAAALNVSVSDGQRIVTTRGSVESPANSLVVLDHGERWPDAIVVASEPLDDDPGWEDVPPASLVELADGKITISALAGVDPAP
;
A
#
# COMPACT_ATOMS: atom_id res chain seq x y z
N MET A 1 -12.28 1.13 -5.63
CA MET A 1 -10.87 0.72 -5.35
C MET A 1 -10.30 1.66 -4.31
N CYS A 2 -9.38 1.19 -3.47
CA CYS A 2 -8.71 1.97 -2.42
C CYS A 2 -7.85 3.10 -2.99
N ARG A 3 -7.38 4.02 -2.14
CA ARG A 3 -6.26 4.93 -2.42
C ARG A 3 -5.17 4.66 -1.39
N LEU A 4 -3.93 4.75 -1.79
CA LEU A 4 -2.77 4.62 -0.91
C LEU A 4 -1.83 5.81 -1.08
N SER A 5 -1.05 6.08 -0.05
CA SER A 5 0.11 6.95 -0.11
C SER A 5 1.17 6.54 0.91
N GLY A 6 2.42 6.83 0.59
CA GLY A 6 3.56 6.60 1.46
C GLY A 6 4.60 7.71 1.29
N ILE A 7 5.35 7.99 2.34
CA ILE A 7 6.42 8.98 2.36
C ILE A 7 7.62 8.44 3.13
N VAL A 8 8.80 8.74 2.63
CA VAL A 8 10.09 8.47 3.26
C VAL A 8 10.87 9.79 3.29
N THR A 9 11.25 10.24 4.49
CA THR A 9 12.13 11.41 4.64
C THR A 9 13.58 11.02 4.39
N ASP A 10 14.37 11.98 3.95
CA ASP A 10 15.80 11.80 3.79
C ASP A 10 16.50 11.43 5.09
N PRO A 11 17.63 10.72 5.02
CA PRO A 11 18.45 10.45 6.21
C PRO A 11 18.83 11.74 6.93
N GLY A 12 18.41 11.86 8.20
CA GLY A 12 18.68 13.04 9.03
C GLY A 12 17.72 14.21 8.87
N ALA A 13 16.76 14.13 7.94
CA ALA A 13 15.70 15.13 7.84
C ALA A 13 14.69 14.99 9.01
N PRO A 14 14.03 16.10 9.41
CA PRO A 14 13.05 16.04 10.49
C PRO A 14 11.84 15.19 10.11
N PRO A 15 11.30 14.39 11.05
CA PRO A 15 10.13 13.59 10.80
C PRO A 15 8.90 14.46 10.53
N LEU A 16 8.06 14.02 9.59
CA LEU A 16 6.86 14.72 9.14
C LEU A 16 5.60 14.29 9.93
N PRO A 17 4.63 15.20 10.17
CA PRO A 17 3.38 14.83 10.84
C PRO A 17 2.57 13.86 10.00
N LEU A 18 1.76 12.99 10.63
CA LEU A 18 0.90 12.06 9.91
C LEU A 18 -0.16 12.76 9.07
N SER A 19 -0.52 14.01 9.40
CA SER A 19 -1.42 14.85 8.61
C SER A 19 -0.88 15.13 7.19
N THR A 20 0.44 15.02 7.01
CA THR A 20 1.14 15.15 5.71
C THR A 20 0.53 14.28 4.60
N LEU A 21 0.12 13.06 4.89
CA LEU A 21 -0.55 12.19 3.92
C LEU A 21 -2.07 12.25 4.03
N LEU A 22 -2.57 12.46 5.25
CA LEU A 22 -3.99 12.24 5.55
C LEU A 22 -4.87 13.43 5.24
N THR A 23 -4.43 14.67 5.56
CA THR A 23 -5.33 15.83 5.59
C THR A 23 -4.75 17.15 5.08
N ASP A 24 -3.44 17.40 5.21
CA ASP A 24 -2.84 18.72 4.94
C ASP A 24 -2.74 19.09 3.45
N PRO A 25 -2.38 18.19 2.53
CA PRO A 25 -2.34 18.52 1.12
C PRO A 25 -3.73 18.77 0.54
N PRO A 26 -3.87 19.62 -0.49
CA PRO A 26 -5.16 19.91 -1.10
C PRO A 26 -5.85 18.67 -1.68
N PHE A 27 -5.08 17.68 -2.15
CA PHE A 27 -5.58 16.40 -2.66
C PHE A 27 -5.15 15.23 -1.76
N SER A 28 -5.12 15.45 -0.45
CA SER A 28 -4.81 14.46 0.57
C SER A 28 -5.65 13.18 0.45
N LEU A 29 -5.29 12.11 1.17
CA LEU A 29 -6.11 10.90 1.20
C LEU A 29 -7.55 11.17 1.65
N ALA A 30 -7.76 12.14 2.56
CA ALA A 30 -9.10 12.55 2.95
C ALA A 30 -9.88 13.12 1.75
N TYR A 31 -9.25 13.97 0.92
CA TYR A 31 -9.87 14.49 -0.31
C TYR A 31 -10.11 13.37 -1.32
N GLN A 32 -9.11 12.54 -1.62
CA GLN A 32 -9.23 11.43 -2.57
C GLN A 32 -10.27 10.38 -2.14
N SER A 33 -10.60 10.30 -0.85
CA SER A 33 -11.59 9.35 -0.36
C SER A 33 -13.01 9.64 -0.86
N TYR A 34 -13.34 10.89 -1.21
CA TYR A 34 -14.65 11.29 -1.74
C TYR A 34 -14.57 11.98 -3.11
N ARG A 35 -13.38 12.33 -3.58
CA ARG A 35 -13.17 13.01 -4.87
C ARG A 35 -11.90 12.50 -5.60
N PRO A 36 -11.76 11.19 -5.79
CA PRO A 36 -10.63 10.67 -6.57
C PRO A 36 -10.76 11.14 -8.03
N THR A 37 -9.64 11.44 -8.68
CA THR A 37 -9.59 11.90 -10.07
C THR A 37 -9.14 10.82 -11.05
N ARG A 38 -8.40 9.82 -10.55
CA ARG A 38 -7.83 8.73 -11.35
C ARG A 38 -8.45 7.36 -11.04
N MET A 39 -9.65 7.34 -10.49
CA MET A 39 -10.38 6.10 -10.21
C MET A 39 -11.35 5.82 -11.36
N PRO A 40 -11.26 4.65 -12.03
CA PRO A 40 -12.08 4.34 -13.20
C PRO A 40 -13.57 4.24 -12.87
N ASP A 41 -13.92 3.81 -11.65
CA ASP A 41 -15.29 3.70 -11.19
C ASP A 41 -15.48 4.68 -10.03
N GLY A 42 -16.23 5.76 -10.23
CA GLY A 42 -16.39 6.91 -9.33
C GLY A 42 -16.96 6.56 -7.95
N ALA A 43 -16.24 5.75 -7.21
CA ALA A 43 -16.62 5.32 -5.88
C ALA A 43 -16.01 6.22 -4.80
N VAL A 44 -16.72 6.34 -3.71
CA VAL A 44 -16.28 7.02 -2.50
C VAL A 44 -15.66 5.99 -1.56
N ASN A 45 -14.44 6.23 -1.06
CA ASN A 45 -13.73 5.33 -0.13
C ASN A 45 -14.22 5.58 1.30
N VAL A 46 -15.33 4.95 1.68
CA VAL A 46 -16.04 5.18 2.96
C VAL A 46 -15.87 4.06 3.97
N ASP A 47 -15.18 2.97 3.61
CA ASP A 47 -15.17 1.73 4.37
C ASP A 47 -13.96 1.60 5.27
N GLY A 48 -13.31 2.73 5.57
CA GLY A 48 -12.22 2.84 6.51
C GLY A 48 -11.02 3.61 5.99
N ALA A 49 -10.15 3.96 6.94
CA ALA A 49 -8.85 4.59 6.71
C ALA A 49 -7.85 4.10 7.72
N GLY A 50 -6.58 4.04 7.34
CA GLY A 50 -5.52 3.71 8.26
C GLY A 50 -4.17 4.27 7.83
N ILE A 51 -3.29 4.39 8.81
CA ILE A 51 -1.90 4.79 8.65
C ILE A 51 -1.02 3.96 9.57
N ALA A 52 0.11 3.52 9.06
CA ALA A 52 1.22 2.98 9.82
C ALA A 52 2.41 3.92 9.77
N TRP A 53 3.17 3.96 10.86
CA TRP A 53 4.40 4.75 10.98
C TRP A 53 5.37 4.06 11.92
N TYR A 54 6.63 4.46 11.87
CA TYR A 54 7.69 3.88 12.68
C TYR A 54 8.22 4.92 13.66
N ALA A 55 8.33 4.53 14.92
CA ALA A 55 8.94 5.32 15.98
C ALA A 55 10.42 4.96 16.12
N ASP A 56 11.24 5.93 16.59
CA ASP A 56 12.70 5.75 16.67
C ASP A 56 13.13 4.69 17.70
N ASP A 57 12.25 4.33 18.63
CA ASP A 57 12.53 3.44 19.77
C ASP A 57 12.10 1.98 19.56
N ALA A 58 11.46 1.65 18.43
CA ALA A 58 11.00 0.29 18.14
C ALA A 58 11.02 -0.02 16.63
N PRO A 59 11.44 -1.23 16.24
CA PRO A 59 11.41 -1.67 14.84
C PRO A 59 9.99 -1.99 14.36
N GLU A 60 9.05 -2.28 15.25
CA GLU A 60 7.68 -2.59 14.91
C GLU A 60 6.91 -1.31 14.59
N PRO A 61 6.11 -1.31 13.51
CA PRO A 61 5.28 -0.16 13.16
C PRO A 61 4.13 0.04 14.15
N LEU A 62 3.84 1.30 14.43
CA LEU A 62 2.60 1.71 15.07
C LEU A 62 1.52 1.85 13.99
N ARG A 63 0.25 1.66 14.38
CA ARG A 63 -0.88 1.76 13.47
C ARG A 63 -2.05 2.48 14.10
N TYR A 64 -2.62 3.41 13.35
CA TYR A 64 -3.97 3.92 13.58
C TYR A 64 -4.89 3.43 12.46
N GLY A 65 -6.10 2.99 12.80
CA GLY A 65 -7.09 2.57 11.82
C GLY A 65 -8.52 2.79 12.31
N THR A 66 -9.40 3.17 11.40
CA THR A 66 -10.84 3.35 11.64
C THR A 66 -11.62 2.67 10.52
N ASP A 67 -12.74 2.04 10.84
CA ASP A 67 -13.69 1.48 9.87
C ASP A 67 -14.74 2.49 9.41
N LYS A 68 -14.56 3.76 9.78
CA LYS A 68 -15.38 4.89 9.33
C LYS A 68 -14.72 5.64 8.17
N PRO A 69 -15.49 6.42 7.41
CA PRO A 69 -14.90 7.39 6.49
C PRO A 69 -13.89 8.29 7.21
N ILE A 70 -12.74 8.56 6.57
CA ILE A 70 -11.65 9.32 7.20
C ILE A 70 -12.10 10.69 7.71
N TRP A 71 -13.00 11.36 7.01
CA TRP A 71 -13.58 12.66 7.43
C TRP A 71 -14.58 12.57 8.59
N GLY A 72 -15.03 11.36 8.92
CA GLY A 72 -15.93 11.08 10.06
C GLY A 72 -15.20 10.71 11.35
N ASP A 73 -13.87 10.68 11.32
CA ASP A 73 -13.06 10.35 12.48
C ASP A 73 -12.77 11.58 13.32
N ALA A 74 -13.40 11.67 14.50
CA ALA A 74 -13.27 12.82 15.40
C ALA A 74 -11.90 12.92 16.09
N ASN A 75 -11.09 11.85 16.10
CA ASN A 75 -9.78 11.82 16.78
C ASN A 75 -8.65 12.24 15.84
N LEU A 76 -8.76 11.89 14.57
CA LEU A 76 -7.70 12.10 13.59
C LEU A 76 -7.22 13.55 13.48
N PRO A 77 -8.09 14.59 13.49
CA PRO A 77 -7.67 15.99 13.46
C PRO A 77 -6.80 16.42 14.66
N PHE A 78 -6.87 15.72 15.78
CA PHE A 78 -6.07 16.01 16.97
C PHE A 78 -4.77 15.20 17.03
N LEU A 79 -4.77 13.98 16.50
CA LEU A 79 -3.62 13.07 16.53
C LEU A 79 -2.66 13.32 15.36
N ALA A 80 -3.19 13.38 14.13
CA ALA A 80 -2.38 13.39 12.93
C ALA A 80 -1.38 14.56 12.85
N PRO A 81 -1.70 15.80 13.26
CA PRO A 81 -0.72 16.90 13.24
C PRO A 81 0.38 16.80 14.30
N ARG A 82 0.24 15.92 15.30
CA ARG A 82 1.15 15.84 16.45
C ARG A 82 2.04 14.61 16.46
N ILE A 83 1.62 13.53 15.84
CA ILE A 83 2.45 12.33 15.68
C ILE A 83 3.33 12.53 14.44
N ARG A 84 4.64 12.29 14.59
CA ARG A 84 5.63 12.49 13.53
C ARG A 84 6.43 11.22 13.29
N ALA A 85 6.76 10.95 12.04
CA ALA A 85 7.61 9.83 11.64
C ALA A 85 8.32 10.13 10.31
N GLY A 86 9.49 9.53 10.13
CA GLY A 86 10.25 9.60 8.87
C GLY A 86 9.67 8.72 7.78
N VAL A 87 9.06 7.58 8.16
CA VAL A 87 8.41 6.66 7.21
C VAL A 87 6.95 6.47 7.61
N GLN A 88 6.06 6.72 6.66
CA GLN A 88 4.61 6.61 6.84
C GLN A 88 3.98 5.91 5.65
N LEU A 89 2.99 5.06 5.91
CA LEU A 89 2.23 4.33 4.89
C LEU A 89 0.75 4.37 5.23
N ALA A 90 -0.08 4.88 4.33
CA ALA A 90 -1.50 5.14 4.60
C ALA A 90 -2.41 4.67 3.46
N ALA A 91 -3.66 4.36 3.80
CA ALA A 91 -4.68 4.02 2.82
C ALA A 91 -6.08 4.44 3.27
N VAL A 92 -6.94 4.73 2.28
CA VAL A 92 -8.40 4.79 2.45
C VAL A 92 -9.05 3.66 1.68
N ARG A 93 -10.09 3.07 2.26
CA ARG A 93 -10.66 1.80 1.83
C ARG A 93 -12.00 1.98 1.13
N TRP A 94 -12.16 1.27 0.03
CA TRP A 94 -13.42 0.85 -0.54
C TRP A 94 -13.49 -0.68 -0.51
N ALA A 95 -14.43 -1.23 0.24
CA ALA A 95 -14.57 -2.68 0.40
C ALA A 95 -15.03 -3.33 -0.89
N SER A 96 -14.29 -4.34 -1.35
CA SER A 96 -14.75 -5.18 -2.44
C SER A 96 -16.02 -5.94 -2.04
N PRO A 97 -16.95 -6.19 -2.98
CA PRO A 97 -18.16 -6.96 -2.68
C PRO A 97 -17.84 -8.30 -2.01
N GLY A 98 -18.52 -8.57 -0.88
CA GLY A 98 -18.35 -9.80 -0.11
C GLY A 98 -17.21 -9.78 0.91
N ILE A 99 -16.41 -8.72 1.00
CA ILE A 99 -15.44 -8.53 2.10
C ILE A 99 -16.16 -7.86 3.27
N PRO A 100 -16.07 -8.39 4.50
CA PRO A 100 -16.71 -7.80 5.67
C PRO A 100 -16.19 -6.39 6.00
N PHE A 101 -16.99 -5.64 6.76
CA PHE A 101 -16.60 -4.37 7.38
C PHE A 101 -15.88 -4.61 8.71
N GLY A 102 -15.21 -3.59 9.21
CA GLY A 102 -14.54 -3.60 10.51
C GLY A 102 -13.05 -3.32 10.42
N ASN A 103 -12.46 -2.88 11.52
CA ASN A 103 -11.08 -2.40 11.59
C ASN A 103 -10.03 -3.48 11.24
N ALA A 104 -10.36 -4.77 11.43
CA ALA A 104 -9.50 -5.89 11.03
C ALA A 104 -9.26 -5.98 9.51
N TYR A 105 -10.14 -5.37 8.71
CA TYR A 105 -10.08 -5.36 7.24
C TYR A 105 -9.52 -4.06 6.68
N VAL A 106 -9.14 -3.11 7.52
CA VAL A 106 -8.59 -1.81 7.12
C VAL A 106 -7.06 -1.91 7.09
N ALA A 107 -6.45 -1.59 5.95
CA ALA A 107 -5.00 -1.45 5.85
C ALA A 107 -4.53 -0.14 6.53
N PRO A 108 -3.26 -0.06 6.96
CA PRO A 108 -2.17 -1.03 6.79
C PRO A 108 -2.32 -2.29 7.62
N PHE A 109 -1.96 -3.44 7.02
CA PHE A 109 -1.76 -4.70 7.73
C PHE A 109 -0.35 -4.76 8.28
N LEU A 110 -0.17 -5.37 9.46
CA LEU A 110 1.13 -5.46 10.14
C LEU A 110 1.55 -6.91 10.34
N HIS A 111 2.86 -7.17 10.19
CA HIS A 111 3.48 -8.44 10.59
C HIS A 111 4.96 -8.22 10.94
N GLY A 112 5.34 -8.45 12.19
CA GLY A 112 6.68 -8.11 12.69
C GLY A 112 7.00 -6.63 12.45
N SER A 113 8.13 -6.32 11.85
CA SER A 113 8.54 -4.97 11.49
C SER A 113 7.89 -4.43 10.20
N LEU A 114 7.06 -5.20 9.52
CA LEU A 114 6.49 -4.83 8.23
C LEU A 114 5.09 -4.25 8.35
N ALA A 115 4.82 -3.23 7.54
CA ALA A 115 3.49 -2.67 7.28
C ALA A 115 3.16 -2.74 5.80
N ALA A 116 1.92 -3.06 5.44
CA ALA A 116 1.50 -3.16 4.04
C ALA A 116 0.13 -2.54 3.77
N VAL A 117 0.01 -1.94 2.58
CA VAL A 117 -1.25 -1.50 2.00
C VAL A 117 -1.41 -2.05 0.58
N HIS A 118 -2.64 -2.26 0.16
CA HIS A 118 -2.97 -2.75 -1.19
C HIS A 118 -4.11 -1.92 -1.78
N ASN A 119 -3.85 -1.30 -2.92
CA ASN A 119 -4.86 -0.69 -3.77
C ASN A 119 -5.11 -1.62 -4.96
N GLY A 120 -6.03 -2.53 -4.79
CA GLY A 120 -6.29 -3.53 -5.81
C GLY A 120 -7.27 -4.61 -5.37
N TYR A 121 -7.19 -5.75 -6.06
CA TYR A 121 -7.99 -6.93 -5.79
C TYR A 121 -7.37 -8.16 -6.46
N LEU A 122 -7.65 -9.34 -5.90
CA LEU A 122 -7.59 -10.62 -6.60
C LEU A 122 -9.03 -11.10 -6.82
N ARG A 123 -9.52 -11.06 -8.07
CA ARG A 123 -10.91 -11.42 -8.38
C ARG A 123 -11.20 -12.86 -7.97
N SER A 124 -12.41 -13.08 -7.47
CA SER A 124 -12.84 -14.41 -6.98
C SER A 124 -11.96 -14.98 -5.86
N PHE A 125 -11.27 -14.13 -5.08
CA PHE A 125 -10.40 -14.55 -3.99
C PHE A 125 -11.07 -15.52 -3.01
N ARG A 126 -12.33 -15.34 -2.70
CA ARG A 126 -13.08 -16.23 -1.77
C ARG A 126 -13.39 -17.64 -2.33
N HIS A 127 -12.94 -17.94 -3.53
CA HIS A 127 -13.06 -19.24 -4.20
C HIS A 127 -11.69 -19.92 -4.31
N ARG A 128 -11.44 -20.64 -5.44
CA ARG A 128 -10.21 -21.41 -5.64
C ARG A 128 -8.92 -20.59 -5.51
N PRO A 129 -8.80 -19.39 -6.10
CA PRO A 129 -7.52 -18.65 -6.05
C PRO A 129 -7.08 -18.37 -4.61
N GLY A 130 -7.96 -17.87 -3.77
CA GLY A 130 -7.61 -17.55 -2.37
C GLY A 130 -7.33 -18.79 -1.54
N ARG A 131 -8.09 -19.88 -1.76
CA ARG A 131 -7.82 -21.15 -1.07
C ARG A 131 -6.44 -21.70 -1.41
N GLU A 132 -6.08 -21.65 -2.69
CA GLU A 132 -4.76 -22.11 -3.16
C GLU A 132 -3.64 -21.24 -2.61
N LEU A 133 -3.79 -19.89 -2.69
CA LEU A 133 -2.82 -18.96 -2.13
C LEU A 133 -2.57 -19.21 -0.64
N LEU A 134 -3.64 -19.33 0.14
CA LEU A 134 -3.54 -19.58 1.58
C LEU A 134 -2.94 -20.96 1.91
N SER A 135 -3.14 -21.97 1.06
CA SER A 135 -2.55 -23.29 1.27
C SER A 135 -1.04 -23.37 1.06
N ARG A 136 -0.45 -22.34 0.48
CA ARG A 136 1.02 -22.19 0.29
C ARG A 136 1.71 -21.55 1.49
N LEU A 137 0.94 -20.92 2.41
CA LEU A 137 1.49 -20.29 3.60
C LEU A 137 1.87 -21.36 4.65
N PRO A 138 3.01 -21.22 5.32
CA PRO A 138 3.34 -22.01 6.49
C PRO A 138 2.34 -21.73 7.64
N ASP A 139 2.21 -22.68 8.57
CA ASP A 139 1.17 -22.69 9.61
C ASP A 139 1.11 -21.41 10.43
N ASP A 140 2.24 -20.82 10.77
CA ASP A 140 2.31 -19.59 11.57
C ASP A 140 1.83 -18.35 10.78
N LEU A 141 2.13 -18.28 9.49
CA LEU A 141 1.61 -17.21 8.62
C LEU A 141 0.12 -17.45 8.30
N PHE A 142 -0.29 -18.70 8.12
CA PHE A 142 -1.71 -19.01 8.00
C PHE A 142 -2.48 -18.61 9.27
N ALA A 143 -1.92 -18.84 10.46
CA ALA A 143 -2.51 -18.38 11.72
C ALA A 143 -2.59 -16.85 11.85
N ALA A 144 -1.66 -16.11 11.22
CA ALA A 144 -1.69 -14.64 11.14
C ALA A 144 -2.76 -14.10 10.18
N TYR A 145 -3.36 -14.93 9.35
CA TYR A 145 -4.47 -14.57 8.44
C TYR A 145 -5.78 -14.41 9.22
N HIS A 146 -5.91 -13.33 9.96
CA HIS A 146 -7.04 -13.05 10.87
C HIS A 146 -8.24 -12.37 10.19
N ALA A 147 -8.09 -11.89 8.95
CA ALA A 147 -9.14 -11.20 8.20
C ALA A 147 -9.26 -11.80 6.79
N ALA A 148 -10.47 -12.22 6.40
CA ALA A 148 -10.74 -12.83 5.10
C ALA A 148 -10.61 -11.80 3.95
N SER A 149 -9.39 -11.34 3.70
CA SER A 149 -9.00 -10.31 2.72
C SER A 149 -7.91 -10.83 1.79
N ASP A 150 -8.06 -10.60 0.50
CA ASP A 150 -7.02 -10.81 -0.51
C ASP A 150 -5.76 -10.00 -0.20
N SER A 151 -5.92 -8.75 0.24
CA SER A 151 -4.81 -7.87 0.60
C SER A 151 -3.94 -8.44 1.72
N LEU A 152 -4.55 -8.99 2.77
CA LEU A 152 -3.81 -9.64 3.85
C LEU A 152 -3.12 -10.94 3.38
N ALA A 153 -3.79 -11.74 2.54
CA ALA A 153 -3.19 -12.96 1.99
C ALA A 153 -1.97 -12.62 1.10
N ILE A 154 -2.07 -11.61 0.22
CA ILE A 154 -0.97 -11.11 -0.60
C ILE A 154 0.18 -10.64 0.28
N PHE A 155 -0.09 -9.87 1.32
CA PHE A 155 0.94 -9.42 2.25
C PHE A 155 1.65 -10.57 2.94
N LEU A 156 0.91 -11.58 3.43
CA LEU A 156 1.51 -12.75 4.08
C LEU A 156 2.32 -13.61 3.09
N THR A 157 1.95 -13.64 1.81
CA THR A 157 2.78 -14.26 0.75
C THR A 157 4.12 -13.52 0.60
N ILE A 158 4.11 -12.19 0.62
CA ILE A 158 5.34 -11.38 0.58
C ILE A 158 6.21 -11.64 1.83
N VAL A 159 5.60 -11.69 3.02
CA VAL A 159 6.30 -12.07 4.26
C VAL A 159 6.94 -13.45 4.15
N HIS A 160 6.23 -14.42 3.55
CA HIS A 160 6.77 -15.76 3.29
C HIS A 160 8.00 -15.69 2.39
N ARG A 161 7.94 -14.97 1.27
CA ARG A 161 9.08 -14.79 0.36
C ARG A 161 10.30 -14.15 1.03
N LEU A 162 10.07 -13.13 1.86
CA LEU A 162 11.16 -12.48 2.62
C LEU A 162 11.82 -13.45 3.63
N ARG A 163 11.05 -14.36 4.22
CA ARG A 163 11.58 -15.39 5.13
C ARG A 163 12.36 -16.48 4.39
N ASP A 164 11.92 -16.85 3.18
CA ASP A 164 12.58 -17.86 2.36
C ASP A 164 13.92 -17.38 1.83
N ASP A 165 14.03 -16.08 1.51
CA ASP A 165 15.27 -15.43 1.06
C ASP A 165 15.48 -14.08 1.76
N PRO A 166 15.97 -14.07 3.02
CA PRO A 166 16.23 -12.83 3.76
C PRO A 166 17.32 -11.96 3.13
N ASP A 167 18.30 -12.58 2.47
CA ASP A 167 19.44 -11.88 1.84
C ASP A 167 19.04 -11.16 0.56
N GLY A 168 17.96 -11.60 -0.11
CA GLY A 168 17.39 -10.94 -1.27
C GLY A 168 16.70 -9.62 -0.97
N GLY A 169 16.35 -9.38 0.28
CA GLY A 169 15.79 -8.13 0.77
C GLY A 169 14.34 -7.88 0.39
N LEU A 170 13.82 -6.73 0.87
CA LEU A 170 12.39 -6.41 0.75
C LEU A 170 11.93 -6.25 -0.70
N ALA A 171 12.74 -5.64 -1.56
CA ALA A 171 12.37 -5.39 -2.96
C ALA A 171 12.16 -6.69 -3.74
N LEU A 172 13.06 -7.67 -3.56
CA LEU A 172 12.92 -8.99 -4.17
C LEU A 172 11.68 -9.72 -3.63
N ALA A 173 11.49 -9.73 -2.31
CA ALA A 173 10.35 -10.40 -1.68
C ALA A 173 8.98 -9.83 -2.13
N VAL A 174 8.89 -8.51 -2.29
CA VAL A 174 7.67 -7.85 -2.83
C VAL A 174 7.47 -8.24 -4.29
N GLY A 175 8.52 -8.19 -5.11
CA GLY A 175 8.47 -8.60 -6.51
C GLY A 175 8.01 -10.04 -6.68
N ASP A 176 8.64 -10.98 -5.99
CA ASP A 176 8.35 -12.42 -6.07
C ASP A 176 6.96 -12.76 -5.52
N GLY A 177 6.57 -12.15 -4.39
CA GLY A 177 5.25 -12.35 -3.82
C GLY A 177 4.13 -11.85 -4.74
N VAL A 178 4.30 -10.71 -5.39
CA VAL A 178 3.36 -10.19 -6.37
C VAL A 178 3.36 -11.04 -7.65
N ALA A 179 4.51 -11.49 -8.13
CA ALA A 179 4.61 -12.38 -9.28
C ALA A 179 3.91 -13.72 -9.02
N GLU A 180 4.03 -14.29 -7.83
CA GLU A 180 3.31 -15.52 -7.44
C GLU A 180 1.79 -15.32 -7.49
N VAL A 181 1.29 -14.20 -6.97
CA VAL A 181 -0.15 -13.89 -7.00
C VAL A 181 -0.62 -13.68 -8.45
N ALA A 182 0.19 -13.03 -9.28
CA ALA A 182 -0.11 -12.82 -10.70
C ALA A 182 -0.14 -14.14 -11.48
N GLU A 183 0.79 -15.06 -11.24
CA GLU A 183 0.79 -16.39 -11.82
C GLU A 183 -0.47 -17.18 -11.42
N LEU A 184 -0.82 -17.13 -10.14
CA LEU A 184 -2.05 -17.74 -9.62
C LEU A 184 -3.30 -17.18 -10.29
N ALA A 185 -3.38 -15.85 -10.46
CA ALA A 185 -4.49 -15.20 -11.14
C ALA A 185 -4.64 -15.72 -12.58
N ARG A 186 -3.54 -15.82 -13.34
CA ARG A 186 -3.54 -16.38 -14.69
C ARG A 186 -3.95 -17.84 -14.73
N ALA A 187 -3.41 -18.66 -13.84
CA ALA A 187 -3.74 -20.09 -13.75
C ALA A 187 -5.23 -20.33 -13.52
N HIS A 188 -5.90 -19.40 -12.86
CA HIS A 188 -7.35 -19.44 -12.60
C HIS A 188 -8.18 -18.60 -13.60
N GLY A 189 -7.57 -17.92 -14.57
CA GLY A 189 -8.25 -17.05 -15.52
C GLY A 189 -9.03 -15.93 -14.83
N VAL A 190 -8.44 -15.30 -13.79
CA VAL A 190 -9.08 -14.22 -13.04
C VAL A 190 -8.24 -12.95 -13.08
N ALA A 191 -8.91 -11.81 -13.14
CA ALA A 191 -8.25 -10.52 -13.14
C ALA A 191 -7.70 -10.16 -11.73
N ALA A 192 -6.55 -9.47 -11.72
CA ALA A 192 -5.97 -8.91 -10.52
C ALA A 192 -5.43 -7.50 -10.76
N ALA A 193 -5.57 -6.63 -9.76
CA ALA A 193 -4.90 -5.34 -9.70
C ALA A 193 -4.00 -5.35 -8.46
N LEU A 194 -2.70 -5.11 -8.63
CA LEU A 194 -1.65 -5.44 -7.67
C LEU A 194 -0.73 -4.24 -7.39
N ASN A 195 -1.33 -3.10 -7.01
CA ASN A 195 -0.57 -1.99 -6.44
C ASN A 195 -0.41 -2.25 -4.93
N VAL A 196 0.66 -2.90 -4.57
CA VAL A 196 0.99 -3.30 -3.19
C VAL A 196 2.16 -2.46 -2.71
N SER A 197 2.06 -1.84 -1.54
CA SER A 197 3.18 -1.12 -0.92
C SER A 197 3.49 -1.76 0.42
N VAL A 198 4.78 -2.05 0.66
CA VAL A 198 5.28 -2.63 1.91
C VAL A 198 6.41 -1.77 2.44
N SER A 199 6.44 -1.56 3.75
CA SER A 199 7.51 -0.84 4.43
C SER A 199 8.11 -1.69 5.54
N ASP A 200 9.42 -1.52 5.78
CA ASP A 200 10.18 -2.08 6.91
C ASP A 200 10.63 -0.99 7.91
N GLY A 201 10.18 0.26 7.73
CA GLY A 201 10.56 1.41 8.55
C GLY A 201 11.77 2.19 8.04
N GLN A 202 12.48 1.67 7.06
CA GLN A 202 13.61 2.36 6.41
C GLN A 202 13.29 2.75 4.96
N ARG A 203 12.41 1.98 4.32
CA ARG A 203 12.02 2.14 2.92
C ARG A 203 10.56 1.80 2.69
N ILE A 204 10.08 2.17 1.52
CA ILE A 204 8.81 1.68 0.98
C ILE A 204 9.11 1.03 -0.36
N VAL A 205 8.67 -0.22 -0.53
CA VAL A 205 8.67 -0.91 -1.83
C VAL A 205 7.23 -1.01 -2.30
N THR A 206 6.97 -0.57 -3.52
CA THR A 206 5.62 -0.57 -4.08
C THR A 206 5.60 -1.12 -5.50
N THR A 207 4.48 -1.72 -5.90
CA THR A 207 4.29 -2.25 -7.25
C THR A 207 3.18 -1.52 -7.99
N ARG A 208 3.32 -1.38 -9.31
CA ARG A 208 2.23 -1.07 -10.23
C ARG A 208 2.04 -2.24 -11.17
N GLY A 209 1.18 -3.18 -10.79
CA GLY A 209 0.96 -4.43 -11.50
C GLY A 209 -0.50 -4.75 -11.74
N SER A 210 -0.76 -5.59 -12.76
CA SER A 210 -2.08 -6.14 -13.02
C SER A 210 -2.01 -7.42 -13.84
N VAL A 211 -3.10 -8.18 -13.85
CA VAL A 211 -3.33 -9.36 -14.68
C VAL A 211 -4.74 -9.26 -15.23
N GLU A 212 -4.90 -9.35 -16.55
CA GLU A 212 -6.20 -9.30 -17.25
C GLU A 212 -7.09 -8.12 -16.81
N SER A 213 -6.46 -6.99 -16.46
CA SER A 213 -7.15 -5.77 -16.06
C SER A 213 -6.19 -4.57 -16.19
N PRO A 214 -6.70 -3.35 -16.40
CA PRO A 214 -5.85 -2.16 -16.32
C PRO A 214 -5.20 -2.03 -14.96
N ALA A 215 -3.92 -1.65 -14.91
CA ALA A 215 -3.24 -1.33 -13.67
C ALA A 215 -3.80 -0.03 -13.07
N ASN A 216 -3.98 -0.02 -11.75
CA ASN A 216 -4.36 1.21 -11.03
C ASN A 216 -3.29 2.29 -11.20
N SER A 217 -3.70 3.56 -11.07
CA SER A 217 -2.74 4.66 -11.06
C SER A 217 -1.78 4.56 -9.88
N LEU A 218 -0.54 4.95 -10.13
CA LEU A 218 0.51 5.12 -9.14
C LEU A 218 1.42 6.24 -9.62
N VAL A 219 1.74 7.17 -8.75
CA VAL A 219 2.62 8.31 -9.00
C VAL A 219 3.68 8.42 -7.93
N VAL A 220 4.80 9.03 -8.26
CA VAL A 220 5.88 9.35 -7.33
C VAL A 220 6.23 10.83 -7.42
N LEU A 221 6.76 11.38 -6.32
CA LEU A 221 7.31 12.73 -6.27
C LEU A 221 8.68 12.67 -5.61
N ASP A 222 9.68 13.19 -6.32
CA ASP A 222 11.05 13.28 -5.87
C ASP A 222 11.34 14.71 -5.40
N HIS A 223 11.37 14.94 -4.07
CA HIS A 223 11.71 16.21 -3.44
C HIS A 223 10.88 17.40 -3.97
N GLY A 224 9.56 17.31 -3.85
CA GLY A 224 8.66 18.37 -4.28
C GLY A 224 8.69 19.62 -3.39
N GLU A 225 8.08 20.71 -3.85
CA GLU A 225 8.05 21.99 -3.13
C GLU A 225 7.52 21.85 -1.69
N ARG A 226 6.49 21.03 -1.49
CA ARG A 226 5.90 20.77 -0.16
C ARG A 226 6.75 19.86 0.72
N TRP A 227 7.52 18.96 0.12
CA TRP A 227 8.36 17.97 0.79
C TRP A 227 9.78 17.97 0.23
N PRO A 228 10.57 19.06 0.49
CA PRO A 228 11.91 19.23 -0.09
C PRO A 228 12.93 18.19 0.43
N ASP A 229 12.65 17.56 1.58
CA ASP A 229 13.51 16.57 2.22
C ASP A 229 12.83 15.19 2.30
N ALA A 230 11.97 14.87 1.32
CA ALA A 230 11.28 13.58 1.30
C ALA A 230 10.87 13.15 -0.11
N ILE A 231 10.70 11.85 -0.27
CA ILE A 231 10.17 11.19 -1.46
C ILE A 231 8.81 10.58 -1.17
N VAL A 232 7.89 10.68 -2.12
CA VAL A 232 6.48 10.30 -1.93
C VAL A 232 6.02 9.35 -3.01
N VAL A 233 5.19 8.36 -2.64
CA VAL A 233 4.40 7.55 -3.55
C VAL A 233 2.93 7.68 -3.22
N ALA A 234 2.08 7.79 -4.24
CA ALA A 234 0.63 7.90 -4.04
C ALA A 234 -0.16 7.30 -5.21
N SER A 235 -1.41 6.97 -4.96
CA SER A 235 -2.35 6.55 -6.01
C SER A 235 -2.67 7.67 -6.99
N GLU A 236 -2.68 8.92 -6.52
CA GLU A 236 -2.89 10.15 -7.27
C GLU A 236 -2.03 11.25 -6.64
N PRO A 237 -1.63 12.32 -7.37
CA PRO A 237 -0.95 13.47 -6.80
C PRO A 237 -1.66 14.00 -5.54
N LEU A 238 -0.89 14.39 -4.53
CA LEU A 238 -1.43 14.96 -3.29
C LEU A 238 -1.56 16.48 -3.35
N ASP A 239 -0.91 17.12 -4.34
CA ASP A 239 -0.97 18.55 -4.65
C ASP A 239 -0.70 18.80 -6.14
N ASP A 240 -0.60 20.09 -6.51
CA ASP A 240 -0.37 20.55 -7.89
C ASP A 240 1.13 20.66 -8.25
N ASP A 241 2.04 20.05 -7.50
CA ASP A 241 3.47 20.08 -7.80
C ASP A 241 3.73 19.47 -9.19
N PRO A 242 4.43 20.17 -10.11
CA PRO A 242 4.70 19.66 -11.44
C PRO A 242 5.70 18.49 -11.47
N GLY A 243 6.37 18.18 -10.36
CA GLY A 243 7.32 17.07 -10.20
C GLY A 243 6.66 15.71 -10.03
N TRP A 244 5.33 15.61 -9.92
CA TRP A 244 4.66 14.31 -9.88
C TRP A 244 4.83 13.55 -11.19
N GLU A 245 5.39 12.35 -11.11
CA GLU A 245 5.62 11.46 -12.24
C GLU A 245 4.75 10.20 -12.17
N ASP A 246 4.18 9.80 -13.31
CA ASP A 246 3.45 8.53 -13.42
C ASP A 246 4.43 7.35 -13.41
N VAL A 247 4.26 6.41 -12.50
CA VAL A 247 4.99 5.14 -12.51
C VAL A 247 4.49 4.30 -13.69
N PRO A 248 5.36 3.78 -14.56
CA PRO A 248 4.94 2.91 -15.66
C PRO A 248 4.23 1.63 -15.14
N PRO A 249 3.25 1.06 -15.86
CA PRO A 249 2.74 -0.29 -15.56
C PRO A 249 3.86 -1.33 -15.58
N ALA A 250 3.64 -2.45 -14.89
CA ALA A 250 4.61 -3.52 -14.70
C ALA A 250 5.92 -3.01 -14.07
N SER A 251 5.81 -2.15 -13.06
CA SER A 251 6.95 -1.58 -12.34
C SER A 251 6.95 -1.97 -10.87
N LEU A 252 8.17 -2.14 -10.35
CA LEU A 252 8.50 -2.15 -8.94
C LEU A 252 9.26 -0.88 -8.63
N VAL A 253 8.84 -0.17 -7.59
CA VAL A 253 9.40 1.10 -7.16
C VAL A 253 9.92 0.95 -5.74
N GLU A 254 11.14 1.37 -5.48
CA GLU A 254 11.72 1.45 -4.14
C GLU A 254 11.99 2.92 -3.80
N LEU A 255 11.50 3.34 -2.64
CA LEU A 255 11.75 4.62 -2.01
C LEU A 255 12.69 4.38 -0.81
N ALA A 256 13.95 4.77 -0.90
CA ALA A 256 14.95 4.56 0.14
C ALA A 256 16.08 5.59 0.04
N ASP A 257 16.64 6.01 1.17
CA ASP A 257 17.84 6.85 1.24
C ASP A 257 17.77 8.11 0.35
N GLY A 258 16.61 8.78 0.32
CA GLY A 258 16.39 9.97 -0.51
C GLY A 258 16.38 9.69 -2.01
N LYS A 259 16.11 8.46 -2.45
CA LYS A 259 16.11 8.08 -3.86
C LYS A 259 14.88 7.25 -4.23
N ILE A 260 14.37 7.49 -5.42
CA ILE A 260 13.34 6.67 -6.06
C ILE A 260 14.01 5.81 -7.14
N THR A 261 13.88 4.49 -7.01
CA THR A 261 14.37 3.54 -8.00
C THR A 261 13.19 2.81 -8.64
N ILE A 262 13.08 2.85 -9.96
CA ILE A 262 12.02 2.16 -10.71
C ILE A 262 12.66 1.05 -11.55
N SER A 263 12.15 -0.16 -11.41
CA SER A 263 12.59 -1.35 -12.13
C SER A 263 11.40 -2.13 -12.69
N ALA A 264 11.68 -3.06 -13.60
CA ALA A 264 10.64 -3.92 -14.16
C ALA A 264 10.11 -4.90 -13.09
N LEU A 265 8.79 -5.04 -13.00
CA LEU A 265 8.11 -6.05 -12.20
C LEU A 265 7.82 -7.28 -13.07
N ALA A 266 8.43 -8.40 -12.72
CA ALA A 266 8.18 -9.66 -13.41
C ALA A 266 6.78 -10.23 -13.11
N GLY A 267 6.27 -11.08 -14.00
CA GLY A 267 5.06 -11.84 -13.73
C GLY A 267 3.73 -11.09 -13.84
N VAL A 268 3.71 -9.79 -14.15
CA VAL A 268 2.50 -9.00 -14.40
C VAL A 268 2.37 -8.62 -15.85
N ASP A 269 1.18 -8.16 -16.27
CA ASP A 269 0.99 -7.74 -17.65
C ASP A 269 1.66 -6.39 -17.92
N PRO A 270 2.41 -6.25 -19.02
CA PRO A 270 2.75 -4.92 -19.52
C PRO A 270 1.45 -4.16 -19.82
N ALA A 271 1.53 -2.83 -19.90
CA ALA A 271 0.35 -2.02 -20.22
C ALA A 271 -0.42 -2.56 -21.44
N PRO A 272 -1.77 -2.50 -21.44
CA PRO A 272 -2.56 -2.87 -22.59
C PRO A 272 -2.32 -1.96 -23.78
#